data_3ee1d2e7c954ebf74cbe4da7b90f7142
#
_entry.id   3ee1d2e7c954ebf74cbe4da7b90f7142
#
_cell.length_a   1.000
_cell.length_b   1.000
_cell.length_c   1.000
_cell.angle_alpha   90.00
_cell.angle_beta   90.00
_cell.angle_gamma   90.00
#
_symmetry.space_group_name_H-M   'P 1'
#
loop_
_entity.id
_entity.type
_entity.pdbx_description
1 polymer ?
#
loop_
_entity_poly.entity_id
_entity_poly.type
_entity_poly.pdbx_seq_one_letter_code
_entity_poly.pdbx_strand_id
1 'polypeptide(L)'
;MIISNFPSGGGKQLTATITATYPAGASITCTLGTEVLTGDTSGSYVFTVHDSGIWTVAITDGEETASEDVIIHTDGQAESVTLTLTRIFGIMRDINNSSPEWTRTDEAVGLTATASVGTSAGSSDFDNCYPWSGIARETLSTGDVMVKIPKFWYRRYRSGNVEYIKIANKATTGFTLHPAFNHAGVEADCIYIGAYKTTSGNKSASGASPLVNQTRATMRSNAKAKGTGWGIIDISALSAIQMLILVEFANNNVQSVIGRGYCGSNSSALNTGTCNSVSNLTGRPAGTDGKVDVVWRGIEGFWGNIYEWVDGVNWNGGTYYVCNNPSNYADDTATNYTKLSFTGSTILSGSYITREGLDTGSNPHVILPSAAGSGSESTYECDTCYSGSGWRVFLHGGGWDGGSGCGLFMAVFSNASSNAGLNCGSRLIYIPS
;
A
#
# COMPACT_ATOMS: atom_id res chain seq x y z
N MET A 1 24.25 -28.64 21.54
CA MET A 1 23.19 -29.57 22.04
C MET A 1 23.55 -29.92 23.45
N ILE A 2 23.02 -29.21 24.46
CA ILE A 2 23.17 -29.57 25.88
C ILE A 2 21.76 -29.92 26.35
N ILE A 3 21.48 -31.22 26.39
CA ILE A 3 20.29 -31.74 27.04
C ILE A 3 20.63 -31.77 28.54
N SER A 4 20.18 -30.79 29.30
CA SER A 4 20.21 -30.84 30.74
C SER A 4 19.06 -31.72 31.23
N ASN A 5 19.37 -32.85 31.86
CA ASN A 5 18.41 -33.68 32.59
C ASN A 5 17.67 -32.83 33.64
N PHE A 6 16.36 -32.73 33.49
CA PHE A 6 15.50 -32.20 34.57
C PHE A 6 15.29 -33.27 35.64
N PRO A 7 15.43 -32.94 36.94
CA PRO A 7 15.22 -33.90 38.02
C PRO A 7 13.72 -34.22 38.12
N SER A 8 13.40 -35.50 38.05
CA SER A 8 12.10 -36.04 38.46
C SER A 8 12.03 -36.02 40.00
N GLY A 9 11.53 -34.95 40.57
CA GLY A 9 11.26 -34.85 42.00
C GLY A 9 9.88 -34.26 42.22
N GLY A 10 9.02 -34.93 43.01
CA GLY A 10 7.67 -34.51 43.37
C GLY A 10 7.58 -33.07 43.87
N GLY A 11 7.44 -32.14 42.97
CA GLY A 11 7.36 -30.70 43.16
C GLY A 11 5.94 -30.21 42.86
N LYS A 12 5.57 -29.10 43.42
CA LYS A 12 4.37 -28.33 43.15
C LYS A 12 4.07 -28.37 41.64
N GLN A 13 2.87 -28.78 41.31
CA GLN A 13 2.35 -28.70 39.94
C GLN A 13 2.48 -27.26 39.48
N LEU A 14 3.24 -27.06 38.41
CA LEU A 14 3.38 -25.76 37.75
C LEU A 14 1.99 -25.33 37.22
N THR A 15 1.73 -24.04 37.24
CA THR A 15 0.58 -23.45 36.56
C THR A 15 1.06 -22.24 35.77
N ALA A 16 1.04 -22.34 34.46
CA ALA A 16 1.39 -21.25 33.56
C ALA A 16 0.29 -21.07 32.49
N THR A 17 0.30 -19.94 31.81
CA THR A 17 -0.68 -19.64 30.76
C THR A 17 0.02 -19.31 29.44
N ILE A 18 -0.58 -19.78 28.33
CA ILE A 18 -0.19 -19.42 26.97
C ILE A 18 -1.41 -18.80 26.30
N THR A 19 -1.36 -17.49 26.06
CA THR A 19 -2.41 -16.77 25.32
C THR A 19 -2.09 -16.81 23.83
N ALA A 20 -2.94 -17.46 23.04
CA ALA A 20 -2.80 -17.52 21.60
C ALA A 20 -3.82 -16.59 20.91
N THR A 21 -3.35 -15.83 19.93
CA THR A 21 -4.17 -15.05 18.97
C THR A 21 -3.99 -15.66 17.59
N TYR A 22 -5.08 -15.90 16.88
CA TYR A 22 -5.09 -16.62 15.60
C TYR A 22 -6.32 -16.24 14.75
N PRO A 23 -6.37 -16.56 13.44
CA PRO A 23 -7.53 -16.31 12.61
C PRO A 23 -8.78 -17.02 13.15
N ALA A 24 -9.89 -16.30 13.29
CA ALA A 24 -11.17 -16.89 13.67
C ALA A 24 -11.58 -17.95 12.63
N GLY A 25 -12.12 -19.07 13.12
CA GLY A 25 -12.48 -20.24 12.30
C GLY A 25 -11.37 -21.28 12.19
N ALA A 26 -10.10 -20.96 12.45
CA ALA A 26 -9.04 -21.96 12.54
C ALA A 26 -9.14 -22.78 13.83
N SER A 27 -8.85 -24.08 13.75
CA SER A 27 -8.69 -24.93 14.92
C SER A 27 -7.33 -24.69 15.56
N ILE A 28 -7.26 -24.74 16.90
CA ILE A 28 -6.01 -24.52 17.65
C ILE A 28 -5.73 -25.66 18.62
N THR A 29 -4.45 -26.03 18.71
CA THR A 29 -3.93 -27.00 19.69
C THR A 29 -2.66 -26.46 20.36
N CYS A 30 -2.40 -26.95 21.58
CA CYS A 30 -1.16 -26.68 22.31
C CYS A 30 -0.64 -28.03 22.84
N THR A 31 0.59 -28.43 22.48
CA THR A 31 1.09 -29.79 22.70
C THR A 31 2.44 -29.80 23.42
N LEU A 32 2.62 -30.76 24.36
CA LEU A 32 3.91 -31.11 24.97
C LEU A 32 4.04 -32.64 24.97
N GLY A 33 4.92 -33.18 24.16
CA GLY A 33 5.07 -34.63 24.03
C GLY A 33 3.79 -35.30 23.55
N THR A 34 3.14 -36.11 24.40
CA THR A 34 1.86 -36.74 24.09
C THR A 34 0.63 -36.02 24.64
N GLU A 35 0.86 -34.97 25.44
CA GLU A 35 -0.23 -34.11 25.93
C GLU A 35 -0.69 -33.16 24.82
N VAL A 36 -2.01 -33.10 24.61
CA VAL A 36 -2.64 -32.23 23.60
C VAL A 36 -3.80 -31.51 24.27
N LEU A 37 -3.70 -30.18 24.30
CA LEU A 37 -4.78 -29.28 24.70
C LEU A 37 -5.42 -28.71 23.43
N THR A 38 -6.73 -28.66 23.38
CA THR A 38 -7.48 -28.12 22.24
C THR A 38 -8.23 -26.86 22.68
N GLY A 39 -8.10 -25.79 21.90
CA GLY A 39 -8.86 -24.56 22.07
C GLY A 39 -10.11 -24.53 21.18
N ASP A 40 -10.74 -23.38 21.11
CA ASP A 40 -11.92 -23.13 20.24
C ASP A 40 -11.51 -22.50 18.91
N THR A 41 -12.47 -21.97 18.16
CA THR A 41 -12.27 -21.30 16.87
C THR A 41 -12.54 -19.78 16.93
N SER A 42 -12.52 -19.19 18.11
CA SER A 42 -12.90 -17.79 18.34
C SER A 42 -11.89 -16.76 17.85
N GLY A 43 -10.64 -17.18 17.61
CA GLY A 43 -9.54 -16.31 17.23
C GLY A 43 -8.65 -15.85 18.38
N SER A 44 -9.01 -16.19 19.63
CA SER A 44 -8.17 -15.99 20.82
C SER A 44 -8.48 -17.03 21.87
N TYR A 45 -7.46 -17.70 22.39
CA TYR A 45 -7.62 -18.74 23.41
C TYR A 45 -6.49 -18.70 24.44
N VAL A 46 -6.80 -19.03 25.70
CA VAL A 46 -5.82 -19.11 26.78
C VAL A 46 -5.69 -20.57 27.22
N PHE A 47 -4.55 -21.18 26.98
CA PHE A 47 -4.19 -22.49 27.50
C PHE A 47 -3.62 -22.35 28.91
N THR A 48 -4.11 -23.18 29.83
CA THR A 48 -3.48 -23.37 31.13
C THR A 48 -2.66 -24.66 31.06
N VAL A 49 -1.35 -24.57 31.27
CA VAL A 49 -0.39 -25.67 31.19
C VAL A 49 0.23 -25.94 32.56
N HIS A 50 0.53 -27.21 32.82
CA HIS A 50 0.96 -27.67 34.15
C HIS A 50 2.37 -28.27 34.18
N ASP A 51 2.98 -28.46 33.01
CA ASP A 51 4.33 -28.99 32.87
C ASP A 51 5.29 -27.98 32.27
N SER A 52 6.54 -27.99 32.75
CA SER A 52 7.62 -27.24 32.14
C SER A 52 8.11 -27.92 30.87
N GLY A 53 8.41 -27.15 29.83
CA GLY A 53 8.94 -27.68 28.59
C GLY A 53 8.72 -26.75 27.40
N ILE A 54 8.92 -27.28 26.22
CA ILE A 54 8.63 -26.57 24.97
C ILE A 54 7.25 -27.02 24.50
N TRP A 55 6.29 -26.11 24.64
CA TRP A 55 4.93 -26.30 24.18
C TRP A 55 4.80 -25.80 22.74
N THR A 56 4.35 -26.65 21.83
CA THR A 56 4.06 -26.24 20.45
C THR A 56 2.60 -25.82 20.33
N VAL A 57 2.35 -24.54 20.07
CA VAL A 57 1.01 -24.01 19.74
C VAL A 57 0.85 -24.07 18.24
N ALA A 58 -0.20 -24.74 17.75
CA ALA A 58 -0.45 -24.92 16.31
C ALA A 58 -1.89 -24.59 15.96
N ILE A 59 -2.09 -23.98 14.80
CA ILE A 59 -3.40 -23.68 14.20
C ILE A 59 -3.50 -24.34 12.83
N THR A 60 -4.72 -24.73 12.44
CA THR A 60 -5.01 -25.21 11.07
C THR A 60 -6.43 -24.83 10.67
N ASP A 61 -6.62 -24.55 9.38
CA ASP A 61 -7.94 -24.42 8.73
C ASP A 61 -8.32 -25.68 7.93
N GLY A 62 -7.50 -26.72 8.02
CA GLY A 62 -7.66 -27.98 7.28
C GLY A 62 -6.82 -28.05 6.00
N GLU A 63 -6.35 -26.92 5.48
CA GLU A 63 -5.49 -26.83 4.29
C GLU A 63 -4.05 -26.47 4.66
N GLU A 64 -3.88 -25.51 5.57
CA GLU A 64 -2.58 -25.04 6.06
C GLU A 64 -2.48 -25.20 7.57
N THR A 65 -1.26 -25.40 8.07
CA THR A 65 -0.92 -25.42 9.50
C THR A 65 0.19 -24.43 9.76
N ALA A 66 0.04 -23.60 10.79
CA ALA A 66 1.09 -22.76 11.32
C ALA A 66 1.32 -23.09 12.80
N SER A 67 2.58 -23.04 13.26
CA SER A 67 2.92 -23.37 14.66
C SER A 67 4.08 -22.52 15.17
N GLU A 68 4.12 -22.35 16.50
CA GLU A 68 5.20 -21.68 17.22
C GLU A 68 5.46 -22.42 18.54
N ASP A 69 6.73 -22.48 18.91
CA ASP A 69 7.16 -23.11 20.15
C ASP A 69 7.25 -22.07 21.28
N VAL A 70 6.62 -22.39 22.41
CA VAL A 70 6.58 -21.57 23.63
C VAL A 70 7.28 -22.29 24.75
N ILE A 71 8.23 -21.65 25.40
CA ILE A 71 9.03 -22.27 26.47
C ILE A 71 8.43 -21.89 27.82
N ILE A 72 8.03 -22.90 28.62
CA ILE A 72 7.52 -22.74 29.99
C ILE A 72 8.53 -23.32 30.97
N HIS A 73 8.97 -22.49 31.92
CA HIS A 73 9.98 -22.88 32.92
C HIS A 73 9.50 -22.73 34.35
N THR A 74 8.61 -21.80 34.63
CA THR A 74 8.30 -21.37 36.02
C THR A 74 6.80 -21.30 36.28
N ASP A 75 6.44 -21.52 37.54
CA ASP A 75 5.09 -21.33 38.04
C ASP A 75 4.67 -19.85 37.90
N GLY A 76 3.45 -19.61 37.46
CA GLY A 76 2.91 -18.28 37.21
C GLY A 76 3.40 -17.61 35.90
N GLN A 77 4.19 -18.28 35.05
CA GLN A 77 4.63 -17.74 33.77
C GLN A 77 3.43 -17.49 32.85
N ALA A 78 3.44 -16.36 32.13
CA ALA A 78 2.43 -16.01 31.13
C ALA A 78 3.14 -15.66 29.83
N GLU A 79 2.83 -16.37 28.76
CA GLU A 79 3.39 -16.17 27.43
C GLU A 79 2.27 -15.84 26.43
N SER A 80 2.65 -15.21 25.33
CA SER A 80 1.72 -14.87 24.26
C SER A 80 2.31 -15.27 22.93
N VAL A 81 1.49 -15.86 22.07
CA VAL A 81 1.84 -16.24 20.69
C VAL A 81 0.79 -15.71 19.72
N THR A 82 1.23 -15.26 18.54
CA THR A 82 0.34 -14.86 17.46
C THR A 82 0.64 -15.70 16.23
N LEU A 83 -0.32 -16.52 15.83
CA LEU A 83 -0.20 -17.41 14.69
C LEU A 83 -1.05 -16.91 13.52
N THR A 84 -0.50 -16.99 12.31
CA THR A 84 -1.20 -16.58 11.09
C THR A 84 -1.07 -17.65 10.01
N LEU A 85 -2.15 -17.90 9.29
CA LEU A 85 -2.12 -18.70 8.06
C LEU A 85 -1.72 -17.81 6.88
N THR A 86 -1.13 -18.42 5.84
CA THR A 86 -0.83 -17.70 4.60
C THR A 86 -2.13 -17.36 3.90
N ARG A 87 -2.28 -16.11 3.51
CA ARG A 87 -3.40 -15.63 2.69
C ARG A 87 -2.85 -14.88 1.50
N ILE A 88 -3.33 -15.28 0.32
CA ILE A 88 -2.91 -14.68 -0.96
C ILE A 88 -4.16 -14.12 -1.63
N PHE A 89 -4.15 -12.82 -1.90
CA PHE A 89 -5.21 -12.13 -2.61
C PHE A 89 -4.69 -11.70 -3.96
N GLY A 90 -5.32 -12.17 -5.04
CA GLY A 90 -4.82 -11.94 -6.38
C GLY A 90 -5.85 -11.37 -7.34
N ILE A 91 -5.34 -10.77 -8.40
CA ILE A 91 -6.09 -10.35 -9.58
C ILE A 91 -5.31 -10.68 -10.85
N MET A 92 -6.02 -10.88 -11.96
CA MET A 92 -5.43 -11.08 -13.28
C MET A 92 -6.22 -10.36 -14.36
N ARG A 93 -5.55 -9.97 -15.45
CA ARG A 93 -6.19 -9.47 -16.67
C ARG A 93 -5.38 -9.82 -17.93
N ASP A 94 -6.03 -9.91 -19.06
CA ASP A 94 -5.35 -9.89 -20.37
C ASP A 94 -4.99 -8.44 -20.70
N ILE A 95 -3.69 -8.15 -20.84
CA ILE A 95 -3.19 -6.80 -21.13
C ILE A 95 -3.57 -6.27 -22.52
N ASN A 96 -4.09 -7.11 -23.40
CA ASN A 96 -4.60 -6.71 -24.70
C ASN A 96 -6.12 -6.43 -24.67
N ASN A 97 -6.82 -6.79 -23.59
CA ASN A 97 -8.21 -6.44 -23.39
C ASN A 97 -8.31 -4.96 -22.98
N SER A 98 -9.18 -4.22 -23.63
CA SER A 98 -9.41 -2.80 -23.30
C SER A 98 -10.31 -2.58 -22.09
N SER A 99 -10.96 -3.63 -21.53
CA SER A 99 -11.71 -3.50 -20.29
C SER A 99 -10.78 -3.07 -19.14
N PRO A 100 -11.19 -2.12 -18.29
CA PRO A 100 -10.44 -1.77 -17.09
C PRO A 100 -10.60 -2.80 -15.96
N GLU A 101 -11.45 -3.78 -16.11
CA GLU A 101 -11.78 -4.78 -15.08
C GLU A 101 -10.70 -5.85 -14.98
N TRP A 102 -10.45 -6.29 -13.75
CA TRP A 102 -9.62 -7.43 -13.40
C TRP A 102 -10.48 -8.59 -12.90
N THR A 103 -10.04 -9.81 -13.17
CA THR A 103 -10.61 -11.03 -12.58
C THR A 103 -9.89 -11.34 -11.28
N ARG A 104 -10.64 -11.56 -10.21
CA ARG A 104 -10.08 -11.97 -8.91
C ARG A 104 -9.57 -13.40 -8.96
N THR A 105 -8.47 -13.66 -8.27
CA THR A 105 -7.85 -14.99 -8.13
C THR A 105 -7.51 -15.26 -6.67
N ASP A 106 -7.13 -16.48 -6.37
CA ASP A 106 -6.74 -16.90 -5.03
C ASP A 106 -7.85 -16.57 -4.01
N GLU A 107 -7.55 -16.15 -2.81
CA GLU A 107 -8.55 -15.85 -1.78
C GLU A 107 -9.34 -14.55 -2.00
N ALA A 108 -9.01 -13.79 -3.04
CA ALA A 108 -9.84 -12.65 -3.46
C ALA A 108 -11.11 -13.09 -4.22
N VAL A 109 -11.21 -14.35 -4.68
CA VAL A 109 -12.40 -14.84 -5.37
C VAL A 109 -13.63 -14.77 -4.45
N GLY A 110 -14.69 -14.14 -4.94
CA GLY A 110 -15.93 -13.93 -4.19
C GLY A 110 -15.95 -12.70 -3.28
N LEU A 111 -14.80 -12.08 -2.98
CA LEU A 111 -14.77 -10.85 -2.21
C LEU A 111 -15.27 -9.66 -3.03
N THR A 112 -15.89 -8.72 -2.35
CA THR A 112 -16.44 -7.49 -2.95
C THR A 112 -15.97 -6.25 -2.20
N ALA A 113 -15.94 -5.12 -2.92
CA ALA A 113 -15.72 -3.81 -2.33
C ALA A 113 -16.57 -2.76 -3.04
N THR A 114 -17.23 -1.91 -2.27
CA THR A 114 -18.02 -0.78 -2.75
C THR A 114 -17.66 0.47 -1.96
N ALA A 115 -17.50 1.59 -2.66
CA ALA A 115 -17.15 2.85 -2.02
C ALA A 115 -18.37 3.56 -1.43
N SER A 116 -18.16 4.35 -0.39
CA SER A 116 -19.15 5.19 0.26
C SER A 116 -19.44 6.47 -0.54
N VAL A 117 -20.67 7.00 -0.42
CA VAL A 117 -21.01 8.32 -0.92
C VAL A 117 -21.58 9.15 0.24
N GLY A 118 -20.83 10.12 0.73
CA GLY A 118 -21.15 10.87 1.93
C GLY A 118 -21.31 9.95 3.14
N THR A 119 -22.46 9.99 3.79
CA THR A 119 -22.82 9.12 4.92
C THR A 119 -23.45 7.79 4.50
N SER A 120 -23.72 7.59 3.21
CA SER A 120 -24.18 6.30 2.69
C SER A 120 -22.98 5.36 2.63
N ALA A 121 -22.92 4.41 3.55
CA ALA A 121 -21.77 3.52 3.70
C ALA A 121 -21.69 2.51 2.55
N GLY A 122 -20.52 2.41 1.96
CA GLY A 122 -20.09 1.25 1.19
C GLY A 122 -19.65 0.09 2.11
N SER A 123 -19.17 -0.96 1.53
CA SER A 123 -18.63 -2.12 2.26
C SER A 123 -17.43 -2.70 1.54
N SER A 124 -16.52 -3.32 2.29
CA SER A 124 -15.39 -4.05 1.72
C SER A 124 -15.14 -5.32 2.53
N ASP A 125 -15.18 -6.47 1.87
CA ASP A 125 -14.84 -7.74 2.51
C ASP A 125 -13.35 -7.74 2.93
N PHE A 126 -12.52 -6.91 2.28
CA PHE A 126 -11.12 -6.72 2.60
C PHE A 126 -10.88 -6.04 3.96
N ASP A 127 -11.91 -5.48 4.62
CA ASP A 127 -11.80 -4.94 5.98
C ASP A 127 -11.41 -6.01 7.00
N ASN A 128 -11.63 -7.29 6.67
CA ASN A 128 -11.23 -8.44 7.46
C ASN A 128 -9.96 -9.13 6.94
N CYS A 129 -9.35 -8.63 5.87
CA CYS A 129 -8.21 -9.25 5.20
C CYS A 129 -6.93 -8.42 5.44
N TYR A 130 -5.87 -9.04 5.99
CA TYR A 130 -4.56 -8.38 6.05
C TYR A 130 -3.91 -8.35 4.65
N PRO A 131 -3.31 -7.23 4.20
CA PRO A 131 -2.93 -6.05 4.98
C PRO A 131 -4.01 -4.97 5.13
N TRP A 132 -5.14 -5.03 4.42
CA TRP A 132 -6.18 -3.98 4.43
C TRP A 132 -6.77 -3.75 5.82
N SER A 133 -6.99 -4.81 6.60
CA SER A 133 -7.50 -4.73 7.99
C SER A 133 -6.57 -4.00 8.95
N GLY A 134 -5.28 -3.92 8.61
CA GLY A 134 -4.28 -3.20 9.40
C GLY A 134 -4.04 -1.76 8.95
N ILE A 135 -4.73 -1.28 7.91
CA ILE A 135 -4.64 0.11 7.46
C ILE A 135 -5.47 0.99 8.40
N ALA A 136 -4.84 1.97 9.02
CA ALA A 136 -5.48 2.84 9.99
C ALA A 136 -4.99 4.29 9.89
N ARG A 137 -5.91 5.27 10.07
CA ARG A 137 -5.55 6.68 10.20
C ARG A 137 -5.16 6.97 11.64
N GLU A 138 -3.99 7.55 11.84
CA GLU A 138 -3.41 7.86 13.14
C GLU A 138 -2.88 9.29 13.16
N THR A 139 -2.85 9.92 14.34
CA THR A 139 -2.16 11.19 14.54
C THR A 139 -0.85 10.92 15.26
N LEU A 140 0.26 11.20 14.58
CA LEU A 140 1.59 11.03 15.15
C LEU A 140 1.91 12.11 16.21
N SER A 141 2.93 11.87 17.02
CA SER A 141 3.39 12.83 18.05
C SER A 141 3.81 14.18 17.46
N THR A 142 4.15 14.23 16.17
CA THR A 142 4.43 15.46 15.42
C THR A 142 3.17 16.29 15.14
N GLY A 143 1.97 15.74 15.39
CA GLY A 143 0.67 16.32 15.04
C GLY A 143 0.27 16.12 13.57
N ASP A 144 1.02 15.34 12.81
CA ASP A 144 0.65 14.96 11.46
C ASP A 144 -0.41 13.84 11.48
N VAL A 145 -1.45 13.97 10.68
CA VAL A 145 -2.44 12.90 10.48
C VAL A 145 -1.95 12.02 9.35
N MET A 146 -1.65 10.77 9.66
CA MET A 146 -1.06 9.83 8.73
C MET A 146 -1.92 8.57 8.63
N VAL A 147 -1.78 7.84 7.54
CA VAL A 147 -2.38 6.52 7.36
C VAL A 147 -1.27 5.48 7.43
N LYS A 148 -1.35 4.62 8.41
CA LYS A 148 -0.49 3.44 8.57
C LYS A 148 -0.86 2.40 7.52
N ILE A 149 0.12 1.92 6.77
CA ILE A 149 -0.01 0.78 5.86
C ILE A 149 0.95 -0.29 6.36
N PRO A 150 0.45 -1.46 6.80
CA PRO A 150 1.29 -2.55 7.29
C PRO A 150 2.03 -3.23 6.14
N LYS A 151 3.17 -3.85 6.44
CA LYS A 151 3.98 -4.55 5.44
C LYS A 151 3.22 -5.73 4.84
N PHE A 152 3.51 -5.98 3.57
CA PHE A 152 2.98 -7.14 2.85
C PHE A 152 4.01 -7.63 1.83
N TRP A 153 3.82 -8.87 1.39
CA TRP A 153 4.60 -9.48 0.33
C TRP A 153 3.78 -9.47 -0.96
N TYR A 154 4.46 -9.35 -2.09
CA TYR A 154 3.81 -9.25 -3.38
C TYR A 154 4.47 -10.13 -4.43
N ARG A 155 3.70 -10.41 -5.47
CA ARG A 155 4.20 -10.98 -6.71
C ARG A 155 3.46 -10.33 -7.87
N ARG A 156 4.18 -9.67 -8.77
CA ARG A 156 3.65 -9.13 -10.02
C ARG A 156 4.40 -9.75 -11.18
N TYR A 157 3.70 -10.35 -12.11
CA TYR A 157 4.30 -11.06 -13.25
C TYR A 157 3.32 -11.20 -14.40
N ARG A 158 3.83 -11.59 -15.58
CA ARG A 158 3.02 -11.96 -16.74
C ARG A 158 3.28 -13.41 -17.15
N SER A 159 2.21 -14.08 -17.60
CA SER A 159 2.26 -15.37 -18.26
C SER A 159 1.57 -15.20 -19.62
N GLY A 160 2.36 -15.15 -20.69
CA GLY A 160 1.87 -14.68 -21.99
C GLY A 160 1.35 -13.25 -21.88
N ASN A 161 0.10 -13.03 -22.30
CA ASN A 161 -0.57 -11.73 -22.24
C ASN A 161 -1.34 -11.51 -20.93
N VAL A 162 -1.34 -12.46 -20.01
CA VAL A 162 -2.06 -12.33 -18.74
C VAL A 162 -1.13 -11.77 -17.68
N GLU A 163 -1.47 -10.61 -17.14
CA GLU A 163 -0.81 -9.99 -16.01
C GLU A 163 -1.48 -10.42 -14.70
N TYR A 164 -0.66 -10.69 -13.70
CA TYR A 164 -1.07 -11.06 -12.36
C TYR A 164 -0.48 -10.08 -11.34
N ILE A 165 -1.31 -9.65 -10.39
CA ILE A 165 -0.89 -8.94 -9.18
C ILE A 165 -1.41 -9.75 -8.00
N LYS A 166 -0.52 -10.16 -7.10
CA LYS A 166 -0.85 -10.94 -5.92
C LYS A 166 -0.21 -10.33 -4.68
N ILE A 167 -0.95 -10.32 -3.58
CA ILE A 167 -0.55 -9.81 -2.26
C ILE A 167 -0.65 -10.95 -1.26
N ALA A 168 0.42 -11.18 -0.50
CA ALA A 168 0.44 -12.14 0.60
C ALA A 168 0.61 -11.42 1.95
N ASN A 169 -0.05 -11.94 2.98
CA ASN A 169 -0.05 -11.38 4.33
C ASN A 169 1.24 -11.65 5.11
N LYS A 170 2.05 -12.60 4.67
CA LYS A 170 3.35 -12.97 5.27
C LYS A 170 4.32 -13.47 4.22
N ALA A 171 5.59 -13.63 4.61
CA ALA A 171 6.62 -14.23 3.76
C ALA A 171 6.18 -15.62 3.28
N THR A 172 6.17 -15.83 1.96
CA THR A 172 5.82 -17.10 1.35
C THR A 172 6.59 -17.31 0.05
N THR A 173 6.72 -18.58 -0.36
CA THR A 173 7.50 -18.95 -1.54
C THR A 173 7.01 -18.26 -2.80
N GLY A 174 7.91 -17.64 -3.53
CA GLY A 174 7.64 -16.93 -4.79
C GLY A 174 7.12 -15.50 -4.61
N PHE A 175 7.03 -15.01 -3.38
CA PHE A 175 6.71 -13.63 -3.06
C PHE A 175 7.91 -12.89 -2.49
N THR A 176 7.96 -11.58 -2.71
CA THR A 176 8.99 -10.69 -2.19
C THR A 176 8.35 -9.65 -1.29
N LEU A 177 9.00 -9.27 -0.19
CA LEU A 177 8.58 -8.12 0.62
C LEU A 177 8.48 -6.90 -0.29
N HIS A 178 7.35 -6.18 -0.24
CA HIS A 178 7.18 -5.01 -1.11
C HIS A 178 8.23 -3.94 -0.77
N PRO A 179 8.94 -3.36 -1.77
CA PRO A 179 10.04 -2.42 -1.55
C PRO A 179 9.67 -1.16 -0.74
N ALA A 180 8.39 -0.80 -0.67
CA ALA A 180 7.92 0.25 0.23
C ALA A 180 8.22 -0.02 1.72
N PHE A 181 8.47 -1.28 2.08
CA PHE A 181 8.79 -1.71 3.46
C PHE A 181 10.24 -2.14 3.62
N ASN A 182 11.07 -1.94 2.60
CA ASN A 182 12.50 -2.25 2.66
C ASN A 182 13.30 -1.20 1.90
N HIS A 183 13.70 -0.15 2.60
CA HIS A 183 14.48 0.93 2.03
C HIS A 183 15.97 0.73 2.32
N ALA A 184 16.76 0.50 1.26
CA ALA A 184 18.21 0.28 1.36
C ALA A 184 18.61 -0.86 2.31
N GLY A 185 17.80 -1.92 2.40
CA GLY A 185 18.08 -3.08 3.25
C GLY A 185 17.56 -2.95 4.68
N VAL A 186 16.91 -1.84 5.04
CA VAL A 186 16.24 -1.64 6.33
C VAL A 186 14.76 -1.97 6.17
N GLU A 187 14.31 -3.03 6.82
CA GLU A 187 12.92 -3.46 6.82
C GLU A 187 12.12 -2.70 7.88
N ALA A 188 10.91 -2.23 7.52
CA ALA A 188 9.96 -1.61 8.41
C ALA A 188 8.66 -2.43 8.44
N ASP A 189 8.01 -2.53 9.61
CA ASP A 189 6.74 -3.25 9.77
C ASP A 189 5.56 -2.52 9.14
N CYS A 190 5.70 -1.23 8.88
CA CYS A 190 4.72 -0.40 8.22
C CYS A 190 5.37 0.85 7.62
N ILE A 191 4.62 1.51 6.74
CA ILE A 191 4.88 2.89 6.34
C ILE A 191 3.69 3.76 6.72
N TYR A 192 3.92 5.05 6.87
CA TYR A 192 2.88 6.04 7.11
C TYR A 192 2.80 6.99 5.93
N ILE A 193 1.61 7.11 5.35
CA ILE A 193 1.32 8.01 4.23
C ILE A 193 0.50 9.18 4.77
N GLY A 194 0.81 10.42 4.40
CA GLY A 194 0.01 11.57 4.79
C GLY A 194 -1.47 11.35 4.46
N ALA A 195 -2.36 11.45 5.46
CA ALA A 195 -3.80 11.38 5.22
C ALA A 195 -4.26 12.48 4.27
N TYR A 196 -3.53 13.59 4.25
CA TYR A 196 -3.80 14.76 3.42
C TYR A 196 -2.60 15.13 2.57
N LYS A 197 -2.83 15.88 1.50
CA LYS A 197 -1.78 16.60 0.77
C LYS A 197 -0.97 17.43 1.75
N THR A 198 0.34 17.57 1.54
CA THR A 198 1.18 18.43 2.39
C THR A 198 0.63 19.85 2.40
N THR A 199 0.46 20.42 3.59
CA THR A 199 -0.01 21.79 3.82
C THR A 199 1.12 22.70 4.31
N SER A 200 0.83 23.99 4.55
CA SER A 200 1.80 24.94 5.12
C SER A 200 2.41 24.39 6.42
N GLY A 201 3.65 24.75 6.70
CA GLY A 201 4.40 24.19 7.82
C GLY A 201 4.85 22.73 7.62
N ASN A 202 4.76 22.23 6.37
CA ASN A 202 5.17 20.87 6.01
C ASN A 202 4.41 19.81 6.84
N LYS A 203 3.09 19.92 6.88
CA LYS A 203 2.19 19.10 7.68
C LYS A 203 1.22 18.30 6.82
N SER A 204 0.84 17.12 7.30
CA SER A 204 -0.38 16.41 6.88
C SER A 204 -1.49 16.79 7.85
N ALA A 205 -2.30 17.79 7.48
CA ALA A 205 -3.31 18.36 8.37
C ALA A 205 -4.60 18.66 7.61
N SER A 206 -5.73 18.55 8.33
CA SER A 206 -7.08 18.88 7.84
C SER A 206 -7.35 20.38 7.87
N GLY A 207 -8.21 20.87 6.96
CA GLY A 207 -8.74 22.23 6.97
C GLY A 207 -7.77 23.31 6.42
N ALA A 208 -6.69 22.92 5.78
CA ALA A 208 -5.68 23.81 5.27
C ALA A 208 -5.49 23.69 3.75
N SER A 209 -5.05 24.76 3.11
CA SER A 209 -4.71 24.71 1.69
C SER A 209 -3.48 23.84 1.44
N PRO A 210 -3.47 23.02 0.39
CA PRO A 210 -2.28 22.29 -0.02
C PRO A 210 -1.10 23.24 -0.30
N LEU A 211 0.10 22.84 0.11
CA LEU A 211 1.33 23.55 -0.20
C LEU A 211 1.72 23.31 -1.66
N VAL A 212 1.79 24.36 -2.44
CA VAL A 212 2.13 24.34 -3.86
C VAL A 212 3.27 25.33 -4.17
N ASN A 213 3.61 25.53 -5.43
CA ASN A 213 4.68 26.43 -5.88
C ASN A 213 6.06 26.07 -5.31
N GLN A 214 6.32 24.78 -5.15
CA GLN A 214 7.59 24.25 -4.71
C GLN A 214 8.09 23.21 -5.70
N THR A 215 9.40 23.17 -5.94
CA THR A 215 10.02 22.10 -6.72
C THR A 215 9.98 20.79 -5.96
N ARG A 216 10.13 19.64 -6.66
CA ARG A 216 10.27 18.33 -6.00
C ARG A 216 11.43 18.32 -4.99
N ALA A 217 12.58 18.88 -5.37
CA ALA A 217 13.75 18.97 -4.49
C ALA A 217 13.47 19.77 -3.21
N THR A 218 12.72 20.88 -3.30
CA THR A 218 12.33 21.68 -2.14
C THR A 218 11.38 20.91 -1.23
N MET A 219 10.34 20.27 -1.79
CA MET A 219 9.41 19.46 -1.03
C MET A 219 10.12 18.30 -0.32
N ARG A 220 11.05 17.61 -1.01
CA ARG A 220 11.91 16.57 -0.44
C ARG A 220 12.72 17.09 0.74
N SER A 221 13.38 18.22 0.57
CA SER A 221 14.22 18.84 1.61
C SER A 221 13.39 19.23 2.84
N ASN A 222 12.23 19.85 2.63
CA ASN A 222 11.32 20.23 3.70
C ASN A 222 10.80 19.01 4.47
N ALA A 223 10.45 17.93 3.77
CA ALA A 223 10.02 16.70 4.42
C ALA A 223 11.14 16.06 5.25
N LYS A 224 12.36 15.94 4.68
CA LYS A 224 13.54 15.40 5.41
C LYS A 224 13.91 16.24 6.64
N ALA A 225 13.66 17.54 6.64
CA ALA A 225 13.90 18.41 7.81
C ALA A 225 13.03 18.09 9.03
N LYS A 226 11.97 17.27 8.88
CA LYS A 226 11.16 16.76 10.00
C LYS A 226 11.89 15.68 10.83
N GLY A 227 12.92 15.06 10.29
CA GLY A 227 13.74 14.04 10.96
C GLY A 227 13.92 12.77 10.14
N THR A 228 14.59 11.78 10.75
CA THR A 228 14.86 10.47 10.13
C THR A 228 13.56 9.78 9.73
N GLY A 229 13.54 9.12 8.59
CA GLY A 229 12.39 8.40 8.05
C GLY A 229 11.36 9.28 7.32
N TRP A 230 11.44 10.62 7.43
CA TRP A 230 10.52 11.51 6.73
C TRP A 230 10.97 11.80 5.30
N GLY A 231 9.99 11.85 4.41
CA GLY A 231 10.15 12.17 3.00
C GLY A 231 8.83 12.63 2.36
N ILE A 232 8.86 12.84 1.06
CA ILE A 232 7.64 12.88 0.23
C ILE A 232 7.40 11.48 -0.34
N ILE A 233 6.14 11.18 -0.72
CA ILE A 233 5.78 9.89 -1.30
C ILE A 233 6.76 9.50 -2.41
N ASP A 234 7.20 8.25 -2.41
CA ASP A 234 8.10 7.71 -3.42
C ASP A 234 7.42 6.65 -4.30
N ILE A 235 8.11 6.25 -5.36
CA ILE A 235 7.57 5.30 -6.35
C ILE A 235 7.21 3.95 -5.73
N SER A 236 7.92 3.50 -4.70
CA SER A 236 7.63 2.24 -4.02
C SER A 236 6.36 2.33 -3.17
N ALA A 237 6.20 3.41 -2.41
CA ALA A 237 4.98 3.66 -1.64
C ALA A 237 3.77 3.88 -2.55
N LEU A 238 3.93 4.63 -3.65
CA LEU A 238 2.90 4.80 -4.66
C LEU A 238 2.44 3.45 -5.22
N SER A 239 3.37 2.59 -5.62
CA SER A 239 3.04 1.28 -6.19
C SER A 239 2.40 0.33 -5.18
N ALA A 240 2.77 0.41 -3.90
CA ALA A 240 2.12 -0.35 -2.83
C ALA A 240 0.64 0.01 -2.72
N ILE A 241 0.31 1.31 -2.72
CA ILE A 241 -1.06 1.80 -2.68
C ILE A 241 -1.83 1.40 -3.95
N GLN A 242 -1.21 1.54 -5.13
CA GLN A 242 -1.80 1.12 -6.40
C GLN A 242 -2.18 -0.37 -6.38
N MET A 243 -1.29 -1.25 -5.92
CA MET A 243 -1.57 -2.69 -5.83
C MET A 243 -2.69 -3.00 -4.85
N LEU A 244 -2.71 -2.34 -3.67
CA LEU A 244 -3.77 -2.53 -2.67
C LEU A 244 -5.14 -2.11 -3.22
N ILE A 245 -5.24 -0.95 -3.87
CA ILE A 245 -6.49 -0.47 -4.50
C ILE A 245 -6.93 -1.43 -5.61
N LEU A 246 -6.01 -1.85 -6.48
CA LEU A 246 -6.32 -2.75 -7.58
C LEU A 246 -6.86 -4.09 -7.11
N VAL A 247 -6.23 -4.70 -6.10
CA VAL A 247 -6.71 -5.98 -5.57
C VAL A 247 -8.05 -5.81 -4.85
N GLU A 248 -8.26 -4.70 -4.13
CA GLU A 248 -9.51 -4.43 -3.43
C GLU A 248 -10.70 -4.18 -4.38
N PHE A 249 -10.52 -3.36 -5.40
CA PHE A 249 -11.62 -2.97 -6.31
C PHE A 249 -11.67 -3.74 -7.63
N ALA A 250 -10.61 -4.46 -7.98
CA ALA A 250 -10.47 -5.23 -9.22
C ALA A 250 -10.81 -4.41 -10.48
N ASN A 251 -10.45 -3.12 -10.50
CA ASN A 251 -10.78 -2.22 -11.61
C ASN A 251 -9.75 -1.08 -11.72
N ASN A 252 -9.26 -0.82 -12.94
CA ASN A 252 -8.37 0.31 -13.20
C ASN A 252 -9.12 1.64 -13.19
N ASN A 253 -10.43 1.64 -13.49
CA ASN A 253 -11.26 2.84 -13.48
C ASN A 253 -11.67 3.21 -12.05
N VAL A 254 -10.69 3.66 -11.26
CA VAL A 254 -10.94 4.08 -9.86
C VAL A 254 -11.89 5.26 -9.77
N GLN A 255 -11.95 6.11 -10.81
CA GLN A 255 -12.90 7.21 -10.90
C GLN A 255 -14.35 6.72 -10.88
N SER A 256 -14.63 5.57 -11.50
CA SER A 256 -15.98 4.98 -11.53
C SER A 256 -16.32 4.20 -10.26
N VAL A 257 -15.34 3.49 -9.66
CA VAL A 257 -15.61 2.56 -8.54
C VAL A 257 -15.42 3.20 -7.17
N ILE A 258 -14.63 4.30 -7.05
CA ILE A 258 -14.40 5.00 -5.78
C ILE A 258 -14.97 6.43 -5.86
N GLY A 259 -14.63 7.15 -6.91
CA GLY A 259 -15.02 8.52 -7.14
C GLY A 259 -14.02 9.24 -8.04
N ARG A 260 -14.50 10.22 -8.77
CA ARG A 260 -13.73 10.94 -9.78
C ARG A 260 -12.57 11.75 -9.16
N GLY A 261 -12.68 12.14 -7.89
CA GLY A 261 -11.79 13.09 -7.27
C GLY A 261 -12.10 14.54 -7.71
N TYR A 262 -11.46 15.50 -7.07
CA TYR A 262 -11.66 16.92 -7.40
C TYR A 262 -10.86 17.31 -8.64
N CYS A 263 -11.39 16.99 -9.81
CA CYS A 263 -10.73 17.19 -11.12
C CYS A 263 -11.67 17.69 -12.22
N GLY A 264 -12.91 18.04 -11.91
CA GLY A 264 -13.97 18.36 -12.86
C GLY A 264 -13.90 19.79 -13.42
N SER A 265 -12.76 20.25 -13.95
CA SER A 265 -12.57 21.62 -14.46
C SER A 265 -12.89 22.67 -13.41
N ASN A 266 -12.29 22.54 -12.24
CA ASN A 266 -12.39 23.47 -11.14
C ASN A 266 -11.40 24.64 -11.32
N SER A 267 -11.49 25.69 -10.54
CA SER A 267 -10.67 26.90 -10.71
C SER A 267 -9.53 27.04 -9.71
N SER A 268 -9.57 26.25 -8.64
CA SER A 268 -8.55 26.29 -7.58
C SER A 268 -8.60 25.02 -6.74
N ALA A 269 -7.56 24.74 -5.96
CA ALA A 269 -7.53 23.63 -5.04
C ALA A 269 -8.56 23.76 -3.91
N LEU A 270 -9.06 22.62 -3.44
CA LEU A 270 -9.80 22.52 -2.17
C LEU A 270 -8.81 22.51 -1.00
N ASN A 271 -9.28 23.01 0.15
CA ASN A 271 -8.63 22.71 1.42
C ASN A 271 -8.74 21.20 1.72
N THR A 272 -7.77 20.68 2.45
CA THR A 272 -7.73 19.31 2.94
C THR A 272 -8.85 19.04 3.96
N GLY A 273 -9.23 17.77 4.14
CA GLY A 273 -10.20 17.37 5.16
C GLY A 273 -11.66 17.35 4.69
N THR A 274 -11.89 17.57 3.41
CA THR A 274 -13.27 17.56 2.84
C THR A 274 -13.89 16.16 2.86
N CYS A 275 -13.10 15.10 2.97
CA CYS A 275 -13.57 13.71 3.01
C CYS A 275 -13.68 13.14 4.43
N ASN A 276 -13.46 13.92 5.49
CA ASN A 276 -13.46 13.41 6.87
C ASN A 276 -14.81 12.82 7.34
N SER A 277 -15.91 13.20 6.71
CA SER A 277 -17.25 12.70 7.01
C SER A 277 -17.70 11.54 6.11
N VAL A 278 -16.85 11.09 5.19
CA VAL A 278 -17.15 9.93 4.33
C VAL A 278 -17.13 8.67 5.18
N SER A 279 -18.19 7.89 5.10
CA SER A 279 -18.29 6.60 5.81
C SER A 279 -17.16 5.67 5.43
N ASN A 280 -16.62 4.94 6.41
CA ASN A 280 -15.49 4.00 6.27
C ASN A 280 -14.22 4.62 5.66
N LEU A 281 -14.17 5.97 5.52
CA LEU A 281 -13.06 6.70 4.90
C LEU A 281 -12.60 6.10 3.56
N THR A 282 -13.56 5.55 2.78
CA THR A 282 -13.33 5.04 1.43
C THR A 282 -14.51 5.41 0.54
N GLY A 283 -14.26 6.29 -0.45
CA GLY A 283 -15.28 6.82 -1.34
C GLY A 283 -15.15 8.32 -1.57
N ARG A 284 -16.28 9.03 -1.61
CA ARG A 284 -16.34 10.48 -1.83
C ARG A 284 -17.40 11.16 -0.98
N PRO A 285 -17.29 12.46 -0.67
CA PRO A 285 -18.39 13.23 -0.09
C PRO A 285 -19.64 13.20 -0.98
N ALA A 286 -20.79 13.46 -0.38
CA ALA A 286 -22.00 13.76 -1.15
C ALA A 286 -21.79 15.04 -1.96
N GLY A 287 -22.28 15.05 -3.20
CA GLY A 287 -22.11 16.17 -4.11
C GLY A 287 -21.89 15.71 -5.56
N THR A 288 -21.67 16.67 -6.44
CA THR A 288 -21.39 16.37 -7.85
C THR A 288 -20.01 15.75 -7.99
N ASP A 289 -19.94 14.59 -8.60
CA ASP A 289 -18.68 13.88 -8.83
C ASP A 289 -17.76 14.71 -9.75
N GLY A 290 -16.46 14.73 -9.45
CA GLY A 290 -15.50 15.67 -10.06
C GLY A 290 -15.47 17.06 -9.41
N LYS A 291 -16.47 17.42 -8.59
CA LYS A 291 -16.54 18.67 -7.80
C LYS A 291 -16.29 18.45 -6.31
N VAL A 292 -16.13 17.20 -5.89
CA VAL A 292 -15.77 16.77 -4.53
C VAL A 292 -14.50 15.94 -4.59
N ASP A 293 -13.77 15.90 -3.48
CA ASP A 293 -12.55 15.10 -3.40
C ASP A 293 -12.87 13.62 -3.16
N VAL A 294 -11.88 12.79 -3.05
CA VAL A 294 -11.97 11.34 -2.90
C VAL A 294 -11.10 10.90 -1.72
N VAL A 295 -11.45 9.78 -1.11
CA VAL A 295 -10.65 9.17 -0.04
C VAL A 295 -10.62 7.65 -0.22
N TRP A 296 -9.46 7.06 0.01
CA TRP A 296 -9.29 5.61 0.10
C TRP A 296 -8.59 5.25 1.41
N ARG A 297 -9.27 4.48 2.25
CA ARG A 297 -8.79 4.01 3.58
C ARG A 297 -8.09 5.10 4.39
N GLY A 298 -8.68 6.31 4.34
CA GLY A 298 -8.18 7.47 5.06
C GLY A 298 -7.17 8.34 4.31
N ILE A 299 -6.70 7.96 3.14
CA ILE A 299 -5.86 8.79 2.27
C ILE A 299 -6.76 9.63 1.39
N GLU A 300 -6.90 10.92 1.70
CA GLU A 300 -7.71 11.88 0.96
C GLU A 300 -6.97 12.42 -0.25
N GLY A 301 -7.67 12.56 -1.38
CA GLY A 301 -7.15 13.20 -2.59
C GLY A 301 -5.93 12.49 -3.18
N PHE A 302 -5.91 11.17 -3.21
CA PHE A 302 -4.79 10.43 -3.83
C PHE A 302 -4.73 10.66 -5.34
N TRP A 303 -5.84 11.08 -5.94
CA TRP A 303 -5.91 11.68 -7.27
C TRP A 303 -6.87 12.87 -7.26
N GLY A 304 -6.66 13.82 -8.20
CA GLY A 304 -7.36 15.10 -8.21
C GLY A 304 -6.79 16.11 -7.22
N ASN A 305 -7.43 17.25 -7.11
CA ASN A 305 -7.10 18.43 -6.32
C ASN A 305 -5.78 19.10 -6.77
N ILE A 306 -4.62 18.60 -6.39
CA ILE A 306 -3.31 18.99 -6.91
C ILE A 306 -2.49 17.77 -7.28
N TYR A 307 -1.60 17.90 -8.25
CA TYR A 307 -0.58 16.89 -8.57
C TYR A 307 0.38 16.68 -7.38
N GLU A 308 0.87 15.45 -7.23
CA GLU A 308 1.84 15.09 -6.20
C GLU A 308 3.21 14.78 -6.82
N TRP A 309 4.25 15.48 -6.38
CA TRP A 309 5.62 15.07 -6.65
C TRP A 309 5.89 13.72 -6.04
N VAL A 310 6.45 12.81 -6.84
CA VAL A 310 6.86 11.47 -6.41
C VAL A 310 8.38 11.34 -6.51
N ASP A 311 8.99 10.90 -5.42
CA ASP A 311 10.42 10.62 -5.36
C ASP A 311 10.79 9.22 -5.84
N GLY A 312 12.10 8.95 -5.92
CA GLY A 312 12.62 7.63 -6.29
C GLY A 312 12.47 7.28 -7.76
N VAL A 313 11.99 8.19 -8.61
CA VAL A 313 11.88 7.97 -10.06
C VAL A 313 12.29 9.19 -10.85
N ASN A 314 13.08 9.00 -11.90
CA ASN A 314 13.45 9.98 -12.92
C ASN A 314 13.14 9.43 -14.31
N TRP A 315 12.88 10.34 -15.22
CA TRP A 315 12.67 10.07 -16.64
C TRP A 315 13.75 10.75 -17.48
N ASN A 316 14.20 10.09 -18.54
CA ASN A 316 15.04 10.71 -19.54
C ASN A 316 14.66 10.19 -20.94
N GLY A 317 13.87 10.97 -21.68
CA GLY A 317 13.58 10.72 -23.09
C GLY A 317 13.01 9.33 -23.40
N GLY A 318 12.07 8.83 -22.62
CA GLY A 318 11.47 7.51 -22.79
C GLY A 318 12.03 6.44 -21.86
N THR A 319 13.07 6.73 -21.11
CA THR A 319 13.70 5.77 -20.19
C THR A 319 13.37 6.13 -18.73
N TYR A 320 12.95 5.13 -17.96
CA TYR A 320 12.72 5.24 -16.52
C TYR A 320 13.94 4.80 -15.73
N TYR A 321 14.23 5.55 -14.68
CA TYR A 321 15.27 5.27 -13.70
C TYR A 321 14.65 5.30 -12.32
N VAL A 322 14.79 4.22 -11.52
CA VAL A 322 14.20 4.11 -10.19
C VAL A 322 15.23 3.85 -9.13
N CYS A 323 14.98 4.37 -7.93
CA CYS A 323 15.83 4.21 -6.76
C CYS A 323 14.94 3.94 -5.54
N ASN A 324 15.29 2.96 -4.73
CA ASN A 324 14.59 2.62 -3.48
C ASN A 324 15.41 2.98 -2.23
N ASN A 325 16.39 3.88 -2.36
CA ASN A 325 17.17 4.39 -1.24
C ASN A 325 16.92 5.89 -1.07
N PRO A 326 16.15 6.34 -0.05
CA PRO A 326 15.82 7.74 0.17
C PRO A 326 17.03 8.66 0.33
N SER A 327 18.20 8.13 0.73
CA SER A 327 19.43 8.91 0.83
C SER A 327 20.01 9.30 -0.53
N ASN A 328 19.64 8.56 -1.58
CA ASN A 328 20.12 8.76 -2.95
C ASN A 328 19.13 9.52 -3.84
N TYR A 329 17.95 9.91 -3.32
CA TYR A 329 16.95 10.60 -4.14
C TYR A 329 17.48 11.94 -4.62
N ALA A 330 17.55 12.09 -5.94
CA ALA A 330 18.02 13.27 -6.63
C ALA A 330 17.28 13.45 -7.96
N ASP A 331 17.29 14.65 -8.49
CA ASP A 331 16.66 14.99 -9.75
C ASP A 331 17.68 14.89 -10.90
N ASP A 332 17.19 14.73 -12.13
CA ASP A 332 17.95 14.84 -13.38
C ASP A 332 19.20 13.94 -13.45
N THR A 333 19.15 12.76 -12.85
CA THR A 333 20.30 11.84 -12.77
C THR A 333 19.88 10.38 -12.90
N ALA A 334 20.80 9.55 -13.40
CA ALA A 334 20.75 8.10 -13.31
C ALA A 334 21.69 7.55 -12.22
N THR A 335 22.49 8.40 -11.56
CA THR A 335 23.44 7.96 -10.53
C THR A 335 22.70 7.38 -9.33
N ASN A 336 23.05 6.15 -8.94
CA ASN A 336 22.37 5.38 -7.89
C ASN A 336 20.91 4.99 -8.22
N TYR A 337 20.52 5.10 -9.49
CA TYR A 337 19.19 4.66 -9.98
C TYR A 337 19.35 3.45 -10.90
N THR A 338 18.40 2.54 -10.85
CA THR A 338 18.32 1.39 -11.75
C THR A 338 17.44 1.73 -12.95
N LYS A 339 17.94 1.50 -14.15
CA LYS A 339 17.14 1.62 -15.38
C LYS A 339 16.16 0.46 -15.44
N LEU A 340 14.85 0.76 -15.69
CA LEU A 340 13.84 -0.27 -15.90
C LEU A 340 14.03 -0.97 -17.26
N SER A 341 13.59 -2.23 -17.35
CA SER A 341 13.67 -3.04 -18.55
C SER A 341 12.66 -2.66 -19.62
N PHE A 342 11.65 -1.86 -19.28
CA PHE A 342 10.69 -1.29 -20.22
C PHE A 342 10.88 0.23 -20.38
N THR A 343 10.26 0.80 -21.42
CA THR A 343 10.35 2.23 -21.75
C THR A 343 8.97 2.82 -22.00
N GLY A 344 8.87 4.14 -21.88
CA GLY A 344 7.72 4.92 -22.31
C GLY A 344 7.92 5.60 -23.66
N SER A 345 8.79 5.09 -24.51
CA SER A 345 9.12 5.70 -25.81
C SER A 345 7.94 5.72 -26.78
N THR A 346 6.92 4.90 -26.58
CA THR A 346 5.67 4.86 -27.36
C THR A 346 4.53 5.66 -26.74
N ILE A 347 4.79 6.41 -25.69
CA ILE A 347 3.80 7.27 -25.06
C ILE A 347 3.52 8.47 -25.97
N LEU A 348 2.27 8.57 -26.45
CA LEU A 348 1.77 9.80 -27.03
C LEU A 348 1.33 10.74 -25.90
N SER A 349 2.10 11.80 -25.68
CA SER A 349 1.90 12.74 -24.56
C SER A 349 0.51 13.37 -24.60
N GLY A 350 -0.17 13.38 -23.45
CA GLY A 350 -1.54 13.87 -23.31
C GLY A 350 -2.62 12.86 -23.71
N SER A 351 -2.25 11.60 -23.93
CA SER A 351 -3.18 10.53 -24.27
C SER A 351 -3.43 9.58 -23.12
N TYR A 352 -4.51 8.79 -23.24
CA TYR A 352 -4.84 7.75 -22.27
C TYR A 352 -3.84 6.60 -22.30
N ILE A 353 -3.47 6.13 -21.13
CA ILE A 353 -2.56 4.99 -20.95
C ILE A 353 -3.26 3.73 -21.45
N THR A 354 -2.61 3.00 -22.35
CA THR A 354 -3.11 1.74 -22.92
C THR A 354 -2.35 0.53 -22.40
N ARG A 355 -1.23 0.74 -21.70
CA ARG A 355 -0.45 -0.34 -21.11
C ARG A 355 0.50 0.17 -20.04
N GLU A 356 0.52 -0.52 -18.91
CA GLU A 356 1.57 -0.41 -17.92
C GLU A 356 2.77 -1.29 -18.26
N GLY A 357 3.97 -0.84 -17.91
CA GLY A 357 5.18 -1.64 -18.01
C GLY A 357 5.30 -2.66 -16.91
N LEU A 358 6.04 -3.73 -17.18
CA LEU A 358 6.49 -4.68 -16.16
C LEU A 358 8.01 -4.78 -16.25
N ASP A 359 8.69 -4.40 -15.18
CA ASP A 359 10.14 -4.59 -15.08
C ASP A 359 10.46 -6.08 -14.88
N THR A 360 11.30 -6.64 -15.72
CA THR A 360 11.79 -8.00 -15.61
C THR A 360 13.06 -8.12 -14.76
N GLY A 361 13.56 -6.99 -14.27
CA GLY A 361 14.69 -6.88 -13.35
C GLY A 361 14.25 -6.88 -11.88
N SER A 362 14.83 -5.98 -11.11
CA SER A 362 14.67 -5.92 -9.65
C SER A 362 13.47 -5.07 -9.18
N ASN A 363 12.72 -4.45 -10.09
CA ASN A 363 11.65 -3.52 -9.74
C ASN A 363 10.28 -3.90 -10.34
N PRO A 364 9.83 -5.18 -10.28
CA PRO A 364 8.54 -5.56 -10.85
C PRO A 364 7.34 -4.91 -10.15
N HIS A 365 7.54 -4.34 -8.95
CA HIS A 365 6.52 -3.58 -8.21
C HIS A 365 6.11 -2.28 -8.91
N VAL A 366 7.00 -1.67 -9.68
CA VAL A 366 6.78 -0.35 -10.27
C VAL A 366 5.69 -0.42 -11.35
N ILE A 367 4.64 0.38 -11.18
CA ILE A 367 3.52 0.52 -12.12
C ILE A 367 3.66 1.90 -12.78
N LEU A 368 4.15 1.91 -14.02
CA LEU A 368 4.34 3.11 -14.82
C LEU A 368 3.98 2.84 -16.29
N PRO A 369 3.46 3.84 -17.02
CA PRO A 369 3.05 3.67 -18.42
C PRO A 369 4.17 3.18 -19.34
N SER A 370 3.88 2.19 -20.15
CA SER A 370 4.76 1.79 -21.27
C SER A 370 4.21 2.18 -22.64
N ALA A 371 2.89 2.40 -22.74
CA ALA A 371 2.25 2.91 -23.95
C ALA A 371 1.04 3.78 -23.60
N ALA A 372 0.79 4.79 -24.42
CA ALA A 372 -0.42 5.61 -24.38
C ALA A 372 -0.80 6.06 -25.80
N GLY A 373 -2.10 6.14 -26.07
CA GLY A 373 -2.60 6.47 -27.41
C GLY A 373 -4.13 6.45 -27.48
N SER A 374 -4.71 5.43 -28.11
CA SER A 374 -6.13 5.31 -28.42
C SER A 374 -7.03 4.84 -27.29
N GLY A 375 -6.60 4.94 -26.04
CA GLY A 375 -7.43 4.67 -24.85
C GLY A 375 -8.49 5.76 -24.61
N SER A 376 -9.28 5.59 -23.54
CA SER A 376 -10.32 6.52 -23.11
C SER A 376 -10.49 6.48 -21.59
N GLU A 377 -11.34 7.33 -21.05
CA GLU A 377 -11.72 7.35 -19.63
C GLU A 377 -12.42 6.07 -19.13
N SER A 378 -12.71 5.13 -20.01
CA SER A 378 -13.37 3.86 -19.69
C SER A 378 -12.65 2.63 -20.24
N THR A 379 -11.44 2.80 -20.77
CA THR A 379 -10.66 1.68 -21.36
C THR A 379 -9.24 1.64 -20.84
N TYR A 380 -8.70 0.42 -20.72
CA TYR A 380 -7.35 0.13 -20.23
C TYR A 380 -7.11 0.69 -18.82
N GLU A 381 -6.22 1.68 -18.69
CA GLU A 381 -5.90 2.29 -17.37
C GLU A 381 -6.82 3.48 -17.04
N CYS A 382 -7.66 3.94 -18.00
CA CYS A 382 -8.62 5.04 -17.87
C CYS A 382 -8.04 6.43 -17.58
N ASP A 383 -6.75 6.54 -17.34
CA ASP A 383 -6.03 7.75 -16.96
C ASP A 383 -5.06 8.20 -18.07
N THR A 384 -4.70 9.48 -18.07
CA THR A 384 -3.78 10.03 -19.07
C THR A 384 -2.35 10.07 -18.57
N CYS A 385 -1.40 10.11 -19.52
CA CYS A 385 -0.02 10.42 -19.18
C CYS A 385 0.59 11.46 -20.11
N TYR A 386 1.61 12.14 -19.58
CA TYR A 386 2.36 13.18 -20.29
C TYR A 386 3.85 12.87 -20.25
N SER A 387 4.51 13.01 -21.39
CA SER A 387 5.94 12.76 -21.52
C SER A 387 6.66 13.97 -22.13
N GLY A 388 7.94 14.11 -21.81
CA GLY A 388 8.82 15.14 -22.35
C GLY A 388 10.19 14.59 -22.72
N SER A 389 10.95 15.35 -23.51
CA SER A 389 12.33 15.03 -23.86
C SER A 389 13.29 15.38 -22.75
N GLY A 390 14.45 14.70 -22.68
CA GLY A 390 15.49 14.93 -21.68
C GLY A 390 15.06 14.53 -20.26
N TRP A 391 15.77 15.01 -19.27
CA TRP A 391 15.48 14.73 -17.88
C TRP A 391 14.18 15.37 -17.42
N ARG A 392 13.35 14.58 -16.74
CA ARG A 392 12.06 15.01 -16.17
C ARG A 392 11.84 14.36 -14.82
N VAL A 393 11.03 15.02 -14.01
CA VAL A 393 10.59 14.57 -12.69
C VAL A 393 9.12 14.13 -12.77
N PHE A 394 8.69 13.31 -11.83
CA PHE A 394 7.39 12.66 -11.85
C PHE A 394 6.35 13.39 -11.00
N LEU A 395 5.19 13.65 -11.57
CA LEU A 395 3.97 14.04 -10.90
C LEU A 395 2.87 12.99 -11.11
N HIS A 396 2.10 12.72 -10.07
CA HIS A 396 1.06 11.71 -10.01
C HIS A 396 -0.33 12.32 -9.75
N GLY A 397 -1.40 11.60 -10.15
CA GLY A 397 -2.77 11.75 -9.66
C GLY A 397 -3.63 12.79 -10.35
N GLY A 398 -3.05 13.84 -10.91
CA GLY A 398 -3.79 14.92 -11.56
C GLY A 398 -4.18 16.06 -10.63
N GLY A 399 -4.67 17.15 -11.22
CA GLY A 399 -5.07 18.37 -10.54
C GLY A 399 -6.57 18.70 -10.72
N TRP A 400 -7.01 19.79 -10.12
CA TRP A 400 -8.41 20.24 -10.11
C TRP A 400 -9.02 20.49 -11.51
N ASP A 401 -8.20 20.66 -12.52
CA ASP A 401 -8.56 20.97 -13.91
C ASP A 401 -8.32 19.80 -14.88
N GLY A 402 -7.82 18.64 -14.38
CA GLY A 402 -7.34 17.54 -15.21
C GLY A 402 -8.42 16.68 -15.87
N GLY A 403 -9.71 16.90 -15.54
CA GLY A 403 -10.82 16.19 -16.14
C GLY A 403 -10.82 14.69 -15.89
N SER A 404 -11.31 13.94 -16.84
CA SER A 404 -11.38 12.46 -16.80
C SER A 404 -10.01 11.78 -16.99
N GLY A 405 -8.96 12.54 -17.26
CA GLY A 405 -7.60 12.00 -17.34
C GLY A 405 -6.91 11.83 -15.99
N CYS A 406 -7.47 12.38 -14.90
CA CYS A 406 -6.95 12.18 -13.54
C CYS A 406 -7.23 10.76 -13.05
N GLY A 407 -6.42 10.25 -12.13
CA GLY A 407 -6.69 8.98 -11.46
C GLY A 407 -5.45 8.31 -10.92
N LEU A 408 -5.60 7.04 -10.56
CA LEU A 408 -4.60 6.23 -9.87
C LEU A 408 -3.32 6.00 -10.69
N PHE A 409 -3.43 6.03 -12.01
CA PHE A 409 -2.32 5.77 -12.94
C PHE A 409 -1.85 7.03 -13.66
N MET A 410 -2.52 8.17 -13.45
CA MET A 410 -2.10 9.39 -14.12
C MET A 410 -0.64 9.72 -13.82
N ALA A 411 0.15 9.85 -14.91
CA ALA A 411 1.59 10.01 -14.81
C ALA A 411 2.08 11.18 -15.69
N VAL A 412 2.79 12.13 -15.07
CA VAL A 412 3.31 13.30 -15.77
C VAL A 412 4.83 13.34 -15.68
N PHE A 413 5.48 13.11 -16.83
CA PHE A 413 6.93 13.18 -17.05
C PHE A 413 7.28 14.29 -18.04
N SER A 414 6.52 15.39 -18.08
CA SER A 414 6.79 16.55 -18.92
C SER A 414 7.47 17.70 -18.17
N ASN A 415 7.51 17.65 -16.85
CA ASN A 415 8.02 18.73 -16.01
C ASN A 415 9.53 18.62 -15.77
N ALA A 416 10.25 19.73 -15.96
CA ALA A 416 11.64 19.85 -15.52
C ALA A 416 11.71 19.88 -13.99
N SER A 417 12.87 19.53 -13.42
CA SER A 417 13.12 19.56 -11.96
C SER A 417 12.97 20.95 -11.33
N SER A 418 13.12 22.01 -12.14
CA SER A 418 12.91 23.39 -11.72
C SER A 418 11.45 23.85 -11.69
N ASN A 419 10.50 22.98 -12.11
CA ASN A 419 9.08 23.35 -12.12
C ASN A 419 8.53 23.50 -10.71
N ALA A 420 7.72 24.57 -10.50
CA ALA A 420 7.09 24.92 -9.24
C ALA A 420 5.68 25.46 -9.53
N GLY A 421 4.79 24.58 -10.00
CA GLY A 421 3.45 24.95 -10.46
C GLY A 421 2.46 25.25 -9.36
N LEU A 422 1.46 26.07 -9.67
CA LEU A 422 0.33 26.45 -8.78
C LEU A 422 -0.51 25.25 -8.34
N ASN A 423 -0.46 24.15 -9.08
CA ASN A 423 -1.19 22.93 -8.86
C ASN A 423 -0.27 21.73 -8.57
N CYS A 424 1.01 21.99 -8.25
CA CYS A 424 1.99 20.95 -7.93
C CYS A 424 2.41 21.04 -6.46
N GLY A 425 2.15 20.00 -5.71
CA GLY A 425 2.51 19.86 -4.31
C GLY A 425 3.08 18.47 -4.02
N SER A 426 2.89 17.96 -2.80
CA SER A 426 3.38 16.64 -2.42
C SER A 426 2.49 16.02 -1.33
N ARG A 427 2.84 14.80 -0.95
CA ARG A 427 2.30 14.08 0.20
C ARG A 427 3.46 13.58 1.04
N LEU A 428 3.35 13.71 2.36
CA LEU A 428 4.37 13.19 3.27
C LEU A 428 4.34 11.66 3.33
N ILE A 429 5.53 11.08 3.49
CA ILE A 429 5.73 9.71 3.94
C ILE A 429 6.58 9.73 5.22
N TYR A 430 6.33 8.79 6.12
CA TYR A 430 7.18 8.48 7.24
C TYR A 430 7.41 6.98 7.32
N ILE A 431 8.68 6.58 7.37
CA ILE A 431 9.13 5.19 7.48
C ILE A 431 9.77 5.06 8.86
N PRO A 432 9.12 4.33 9.80
CA PRO A 432 9.70 4.06 11.10
C PRO A 432 11.02 3.28 10.96
N SER A 433 11.99 3.61 11.82
CA SER A 433 13.28 2.90 11.93
C SER A 433 13.20 1.79 12.94
#